data_1a625b5aba243943bc382bdbf6a6b333
#
_entry.id   1a625b5aba243943bc382bdbf6a6b333
#
_cell.length_a   1.000
_cell.length_b   1.000
_cell.length_c   1.000
_cell.angle_alpha   90.00
_cell.angle_beta   90.00
_cell.angle_gamma   90.00
#
_symmetry.space_group_name_H-M   'P 1'
#
loop_
_entity.id
_entity.type
_entity.pdbx_description
1 polymer ?
#
loop_
_entity_poly.entity_id
_entity_poly.type
_entity_poly.pdbx_seq_one_letter_code
_entity_poly.pdbx_strand_id
1 'polypeptide(L)'
;MTALVRLKDVSMGFAPATDPGHVVLRDISLQLSAGECLGLVGRNGCGKSTLLRIMARIFAPTAGSVEWADGVSASLLTLGLGFKWDLSGRDNAYLSCLLMGLSRKEAKRALTDIEAFCELDEFFDEPVRKYSAGMRAKLGFGTALMNRSRVMLIDETLSVGDAFFREKARVALEQEFTEHRAVVLVSHAEQQIERLCNRALLLDQGRITAEGDPASVLAGYSALTAT
;
A
#
# COMPACT_ATOMS: atom_id res chain seq x y z
N MET A 1 -0.20 16.95 -15.20
CA MET A 1 -0.35 16.25 -13.91
C MET A 1 0.80 16.66 -13.00
N THR A 2 0.55 16.96 -11.72
CA THR A 2 1.58 17.40 -10.77
C THR A 2 2.31 16.17 -10.22
N ALA A 3 3.63 16.12 -10.36
CA ALA A 3 4.44 15.06 -9.75
C ALA A 3 4.40 15.15 -8.23
N LEU A 4 4.10 14.04 -7.57
CA LEU A 4 4.11 13.93 -6.10
C LEU A 4 5.43 13.34 -5.59
N VAL A 5 5.96 12.37 -6.33
CA VAL A 5 7.20 11.66 -6.01
C VAL A 5 7.98 11.42 -7.28
N ARG A 6 9.29 11.60 -7.22
CA ARG A 6 10.22 11.24 -8.31
C ARG A 6 11.41 10.47 -7.74
N LEU A 7 11.64 9.29 -8.28
CA LEU A 7 12.83 8.48 -8.03
C LEU A 7 13.78 8.68 -9.21
N LYS A 8 15.08 8.89 -8.92
CA LYS A 8 16.14 9.03 -9.92
C LYS A 8 17.26 8.07 -9.60
N ASP A 9 17.46 7.08 -10.46
CA ASP A 9 18.53 6.07 -10.43
C ASP A 9 18.67 5.39 -9.06
N VAL A 10 17.51 5.13 -8.42
CA VAL A 10 17.45 4.57 -7.07
C VAL A 10 17.91 3.12 -7.06
N SER A 11 18.91 2.84 -6.25
CA SER A 11 19.38 1.48 -5.98
C SER A 11 19.30 1.18 -4.48
N MET A 12 19.05 -0.09 -4.14
CA MET A 12 18.98 -0.56 -2.76
C MET A 12 19.63 -1.92 -2.60
N GLY A 13 20.59 -1.99 -1.71
CA GLY A 13 21.24 -3.23 -1.29
C GLY A 13 21.19 -3.41 0.21
N PHE A 14 21.09 -4.67 0.66
CA PHE A 14 21.23 -5.05 2.07
C PHE A 14 22.56 -5.78 2.23
N ALA A 15 23.56 -5.09 2.78
CA ALA A 15 24.85 -5.69 3.06
C ALA A 15 24.95 -6.12 4.53
N PRO A 16 25.29 -7.38 4.84
CA PRO A 16 25.98 -7.72 6.07
C PRO A 16 27.37 -7.07 6.04
N ALA A 17 27.94 -6.72 7.19
CA ALA A 17 29.24 -6.04 7.29
C ALA A 17 30.42 -6.78 6.62
N THR A 18 30.25 -8.00 6.11
CA THR A 18 31.26 -8.90 5.58
C THR A 18 31.06 -9.36 4.13
N ASP A 19 29.97 -8.92 3.45
CA ASP A 19 29.63 -9.37 2.08
C ASP A 19 29.25 -8.14 1.22
N PRO A 20 29.66 -8.05 -0.08
CA PRO A 20 29.30 -6.95 -0.99
C PRO A 20 27.80 -6.74 -1.22
N GLY A 21 26.95 -7.40 -0.45
CA GLY A 21 25.55 -7.12 -0.30
C GLY A 21 24.66 -7.56 -1.47
N HIS A 22 23.54 -8.16 -1.14
CA HIS A 22 22.50 -8.48 -2.12
C HIS A 22 21.81 -7.19 -2.58
N VAL A 23 22.05 -6.78 -3.83
CA VAL A 23 21.36 -5.62 -4.45
C VAL A 23 19.96 -6.04 -4.89
N VAL A 24 18.94 -5.47 -4.23
CA VAL A 24 17.52 -5.78 -4.45
C VAL A 24 16.88 -4.87 -5.51
N LEU A 25 17.29 -3.59 -5.56
CA LEU A 25 16.84 -2.64 -6.58
C LEU A 25 18.04 -2.02 -7.28
N ARG A 26 17.91 -1.82 -8.60
CA ARG A 26 19.00 -1.34 -9.47
C ARG A 26 18.46 -0.26 -10.40
N ASP A 27 18.96 0.96 -10.28
CA ASP A 27 18.75 2.08 -11.19
C ASP A 27 17.24 2.33 -11.48
N ILE A 28 16.43 2.34 -10.41
CA ILE A 28 14.99 2.58 -10.51
C ILE A 28 14.74 4.07 -10.71
N SER A 29 14.20 4.43 -11.87
CA SER A 29 13.74 5.78 -12.16
C SER A 29 12.26 5.75 -12.50
N LEU A 30 11.45 6.47 -11.72
CA LEU A 30 10.01 6.59 -11.94
C LEU A 30 9.47 7.89 -11.35
N GLN A 31 8.36 8.34 -11.90
CA GLN A 31 7.61 9.48 -11.39
C GLN A 31 6.18 9.02 -11.08
N LEU A 32 5.65 9.43 -9.93
CA LEU A 32 4.26 9.23 -9.54
C LEU A 32 3.56 10.59 -9.46
N SER A 33 2.42 10.70 -10.12
CA SER A 33 1.66 11.94 -10.25
C SER A 33 0.33 11.89 -9.50
N ALA A 34 -0.22 13.06 -9.15
CA ALA A 34 -1.56 13.15 -8.58
C ALA A 34 -2.61 12.59 -9.55
N GLY A 35 -3.61 11.89 -9.03
CA GLY A 35 -4.65 11.21 -9.83
C GLY A 35 -4.20 9.89 -10.45
N GLU A 36 -3.00 9.43 -10.12
CA GLU A 36 -2.44 8.21 -10.69
C GLU A 36 -2.66 7.00 -9.79
N CYS A 37 -3.13 5.88 -10.38
CA CYS A 37 -3.07 4.56 -9.78
C CYS A 37 -2.04 3.73 -10.55
N LEU A 38 -0.88 3.50 -9.93
CA LEU A 38 0.24 2.78 -10.51
C LEU A 38 0.23 1.33 -10.04
N GLY A 39 0.05 0.38 -10.95
CA GLY A 39 0.21 -1.05 -10.69
C GLY A 39 1.69 -1.45 -10.68
N LEU A 40 2.13 -2.17 -9.67
CA LEU A 40 3.48 -2.72 -9.61
C LEU A 40 3.43 -4.25 -9.66
N VAL A 41 3.88 -4.80 -10.77
CA VAL A 41 3.83 -6.23 -11.10
C VAL A 41 5.25 -6.81 -11.09
N GLY A 42 5.38 -8.09 -10.80
CA GLY A 42 6.66 -8.79 -10.82
C GLY A 42 6.69 -10.02 -9.92
N ARG A 43 7.67 -10.91 -10.12
CA ARG A 43 7.84 -12.17 -9.37
C ARG A 43 8.09 -11.91 -7.88
N ASN A 44 7.87 -12.92 -7.04
CA ASN A 44 8.22 -12.82 -5.62
C ASN A 44 9.73 -12.61 -5.47
N GLY A 45 10.11 -11.72 -4.54
CA GLY A 45 11.52 -11.38 -4.29
C GLY A 45 12.16 -10.40 -5.28
N CYS A 46 11.46 -9.92 -6.32
CA CYS A 46 12.01 -8.97 -7.29
C CYS A 46 12.24 -7.54 -6.75
N GLY A 47 11.74 -7.22 -5.53
CA GLY A 47 11.97 -5.93 -4.88
C GLY A 47 10.75 -5.04 -4.70
N LYS A 48 9.51 -5.48 -5.02
CA LYS A 48 8.28 -4.68 -4.92
C LYS A 48 8.10 -4.05 -3.54
N SER A 49 8.09 -4.87 -2.48
CA SER A 49 7.93 -4.37 -1.11
C SER A 49 9.08 -3.46 -0.66
N THR A 50 10.29 -3.67 -1.18
CA THR A 50 11.44 -2.78 -0.93
C THR A 50 11.22 -1.42 -1.58
N LEU A 51 10.75 -1.40 -2.83
CA LEU A 51 10.41 -0.16 -3.53
C LEU A 51 9.30 0.61 -2.79
N LEU A 52 8.22 -0.07 -2.36
CA LEU A 52 7.17 0.57 -1.55
C LEU A 52 7.71 1.15 -0.25
N ARG A 53 8.63 0.47 0.45
CA ARG A 53 9.24 0.98 1.69
C ARG A 53 10.14 2.19 1.46
N ILE A 54 10.82 2.27 0.32
CA ILE A 54 11.57 3.49 -0.09
C ILE A 54 10.57 4.63 -0.35
N MET A 55 9.50 4.35 -1.11
CA MET A 55 8.44 5.31 -1.37
C MET A 55 7.62 5.69 -0.12
N ALA A 56 7.64 4.88 0.95
CA ALA A 56 7.07 5.21 2.26
C ALA A 56 8.05 5.96 3.17
N ARG A 57 9.27 6.27 2.72
CA ARG A 57 10.37 6.84 3.51
C ARG A 57 10.80 5.97 4.71
N ILE A 58 10.49 4.67 4.66
CA ILE A 58 10.93 3.70 5.68
C ILE A 58 12.39 3.31 5.44
N PHE A 59 12.80 3.19 4.17
CA PHE A 59 14.18 2.93 3.79
C PHE A 59 14.74 4.11 3.01
N ALA A 60 16.00 4.47 3.31
CA ALA A 60 16.78 5.33 2.45
C ALA A 60 17.46 4.48 1.36
N PRO A 61 17.47 4.90 0.09
CA PRO A 61 18.19 4.19 -0.96
C PRO A 61 19.69 4.20 -0.72
N THR A 62 20.40 3.18 -1.20
CA THR A 62 21.87 3.12 -1.11
C THR A 62 22.55 3.97 -2.18
N ALA A 63 21.86 4.26 -3.29
CA ALA A 63 22.29 5.19 -4.34
C ALA A 63 21.05 5.81 -5.03
N GLY A 64 21.27 6.92 -5.73
CA GLY A 64 20.20 7.70 -6.36
C GLY A 64 19.51 8.62 -5.37
N SER A 65 18.36 9.18 -5.78
CA SER A 65 17.58 10.12 -4.97
C SER A 65 16.08 9.93 -5.09
N VAL A 66 15.36 10.29 -4.01
CA VAL A 66 13.90 10.35 -4.00
C VAL A 66 13.47 11.78 -3.68
N GLU A 67 12.83 12.42 -4.63
CA GLU A 67 12.32 13.78 -4.51
C GLU A 67 10.83 13.75 -4.25
N TRP A 68 10.37 14.56 -3.30
CA TRP A 68 8.97 14.69 -2.91
C TRP A 68 8.50 16.11 -3.18
N ALA A 69 7.30 16.28 -3.69
CA ALA A 69 6.71 17.60 -3.71
C ALA A 69 6.41 18.09 -2.29
N ASP A 70 6.39 19.41 -2.11
CA ASP A 70 6.19 20.03 -0.80
C ASP A 70 4.86 19.61 -0.17
N GLY A 71 4.91 19.29 1.12
CA GLY A 71 3.74 18.88 1.89
C GLY A 71 3.16 17.51 1.52
N VAL A 72 3.81 16.73 0.64
CA VAL A 72 3.34 15.39 0.29
C VAL A 72 3.74 14.38 1.37
N SER A 73 2.74 13.68 1.89
CA SER A 73 2.89 12.51 2.77
C SER A 73 2.62 11.22 2.02
N ALA A 74 3.34 10.17 2.38
CA ALA A 74 3.09 8.81 1.91
C ALA A 74 2.77 7.89 3.08
N SER A 75 1.94 6.89 2.84
CA SER A 75 1.65 5.86 3.82
C SER A 75 1.60 4.49 3.16
N LEU A 76 2.33 3.55 3.75
CA LEU A 76 2.22 2.14 3.42
C LEU A 76 1.05 1.54 4.18
N LEU A 77 0.07 1.04 3.44
CA LEU A 77 -1.13 0.42 3.99
C LEU A 77 -0.75 -0.95 4.55
N THR A 78 -0.61 -1.03 5.86
CA THR A 78 -0.34 -2.28 6.58
C THR A 78 -1.51 -2.55 7.51
N LEU A 79 -2.27 -3.60 7.22
CA LEU A 79 -3.49 -3.92 7.97
C LEU A 79 -3.15 -4.31 9.43
N GLY A 80 -3.78 -3.61 10.37
CA GLY A 80 -3.66 -3.92 11.79
C GLY A 80 -2.26 -3.69 12.38
N LEU A 81 -1.42 -2.88 11.72
CA LEU A 81 -0.11 -2.52 12.26
C LEU A 81 -0.26 -1.82 13.61
N GLY A 82 0.44 -2.33 14.60
CA GLY A 82 0.44 -1.73 15.94
C GLY A 82 -0.78 -2.09 16.80
N PHE A 83 -1.67 -2.97 16.34
CA PHE A 83 -2.79 -3.43 17.16
C PHE A 83 -2.31 -4.05 18.45
N LYS A 84 -2.92 -3.61 19.55
CA LYS A 84 -2.71 -4.15 20.92
C LYS A 84 -3.77 -5.19 21.19
N TRP A 85 -3.34 -6.42 21.42
CA TRP A 85 -4.21 -7.59 21.56
C TRP A 85 -5.21 -7.49 22.72
N ASP A 86 -4.83 -6.78 23.78
CA ASP A 86 -5.64 -6.63 25.00
C ASP A 86 -6.60 -5.42 24.95
N LEU A 87 -6.47 -4.56 23.95
CA LEU A 87 -7.37 -3.44 23.73
C LEU A 87 -8.52 -3.85 22.80
N SER A 88 -9.66 -3.16 22.95
CA SER A 88 -10.82 -3.35 22.08
C SER A 88 -10.52 -2.96 20.63
N GLY A 89 -11.38 -3.40 19.69
CA GLY A 89 -11.33 -2.94 18.31
C GLY A 89 -11.47 -1.43 18.22
N ARG A 90 -12.38 -0.85 19.00
CA ARG A 90 -12.60 0.60 19.10
C ARG A 90 -11.34 1.36 19.53
N ASP A 91 -10.67 0.88 20.59
CA ASP A 91 -9.44 1.51 21.08
C ASP A 91 -8.30 1.39 20.06
N ASN A 92 -8.16 0.23 19.44
CA ASN A 92 -7.17 0.03 18.37
C ASN A 92 -7.44 0.94 17.15
N ALA A 93 -8.71 1.07 16.74
CA ALA A 93 -9.10 1.99 15.67
C ALA A 93 -8.77 3.45 16.04
N TYR A 94 -9.09 3.86 17.27
CA TYR A 94 -8.78 5.19 17.76
C TYR A 94 -7.27 5.48 17.74
N LEU A 95 -6.47 4.56 18.28
CA LEU A 95 -5.01 4.69 18.30
C LEU A 95 -4.43 4.72 16.89
N SER A 96 -4.94 3.88 15.98
CA SER A 96 -4.51 3.89 14.59
C SER A 96 -4.78 5.22 13.90
N CYS A 97 -5.96 5.82 14.11
CA CYS A 97 -6.29 7.14 13.60
C CYS A 97 -5.32 8.23 14.12
N LEU A 98 -4.97 8.20 15.41
CA LEU A 98 -3.99 9.13 15.98
C LEU A 98 -2.59 8.94 15.39
N LEU A 99 -2.14 7.69 15.21
CA LEU A 99 -0.85 7.38 14.58
C LEU A 99 -0.79 7.83 13.12
N MET A 100 -1.94 7.85 12.42
CA MET A 100 -2.07 8.39 11.06
C MET A 100 -2.15 9.92 11.03
N GLY A 101 -2.04 10.59 12.19
CA GLY A 101 -1.99 12.06 12.28
C GLY A 101 -3.35 12.75 12.42
N LEU A 102 -4.44 12.02 12.64
CA LEU A 102 -5.72 12.63 12.95
C LEU A 102 -5.69 13.26 14.35
N SER A 103 -6.33 14.41 14.52
CA SER A 103 -6.56 14.99 15.84
C SER A 103 -7.49 14.10 16.68
N ARG A 104 -7.47 14.25 18.01
CA ARG A 104 -8.35 13.50 18.90
C ARG A 104 -9.84 13.61 18.54
N LYS A 105 -10.26 14.79 18.07
CA LYS A 105 -11.66 15.05 17.67
C LYS A 105 -12.01 14.31 16.37
N GLU A 106 -11.11 14.34 15.39
CA GLU A 106 -11.27 13.64 14.12
C GLU A 106 -11.23 12.13 14.32
N ALA A 107 -10.28 11.63 15.11
CA ALA A 107 -10.18 10.19 15.44
C ALA A 107 -11.47 9.67 16.08
N LYS A 108 -12.05 10.41 17.05
CA LYS A 108 -13.35 10.04 17.65
C LYS A 108 -14.50 10.01 16.64
N ARG A 109 -14.53 10.94 15.69
CA ARG A 109 -15.55 10.93 14.63
C ARG A 109 -15.39 9.77 13.67
N ALA A 110 -14.15 9.48 13.29
CA ALA A 110 -13.83 8.37 12.39
C ALA A 110 -14.26 6.99 12.95
N LEU A 111 -14.36 6.84 14.28
CA LEU A 111 -14.79 5.57 14.87
C LEU A 111 -16.17 5.12 14.39
N THR A 112 -17.11 6.05 14.21
CA THR A 112 -18.45 5.72 13.70
C THR A 112 -18.38 5.16 12.28
N ASP A 113 -17.58 5.75 11.42
CA ASP A 113 -17.42 5.30 10.03
C ASP A 113 -16.68 3.97 9.96
N ILE A 114 -15.64 3.79 10.80
CA ILE A 114 -14.88 2.53 10.90
C ILE A 114 -15.79 1.40 11.39
N GLU A 115 -16.57 1.62 12.45
CA GLU A 115 -17.50 0.63 13.01
C GLU A 115 -18.53 0.18 11.98
N ALA A 116 -19.18 1.14 11.31
CA ALA A 116 -20.12 0.87 10.23
C ALA A 116 -19.49 0.14 9.04
N PHE A 117 -18.23 0.47 8.71
CA PHE A 117 -17.52 -0.18 7.61
C PHE A 117 -17.14 -1.62 7.94
N CYS A 118 -16.64 -1.86 9.15
CA CYS A 118 -16.09 -3.16 9.57
C CYS A 118 -17.16 -4.21 9.84
N GLU A 119 -18.39 -3.80 10.20
CA GLU A 119 -19.52 -4.70 10.55
C GLU A 119 -19.08 -5.76 11.57
N LEU A 120 -18.51 -5.30 12.68
CA LEU A 120 -18.02 -6.15 13.76
C LEU A 120 -19.02 -6.24 14.92
N ASP A 121 -20.09 -5.43 14.88
CA ASP A 121 -21.18 -5.38 15.87
C ASP A 121 -20.62 -5.30 17.30
N GLU A 122 -21.11 -6.15 18.20
CA GLU A 122 -20.65 -6.23 19.60
C GLU A 122 -19.14 -6.49 19.74
N PHE A 123 -18.51 -7.14 18.76
CA PHE A 123 -17.08 -7.39 18.80
C PHE A 123 -16.24 -6.12 18.70
N PHE A 124 -16.78 -5.02 18.17
CA PHE A 124 -16.02 -3.77 18.07
C PHE A 124 -15.52 -3.25 19.43
N ASP A 125 -16.27 -3.54 20.50
CA ASP A 125 -15.90 -3.20 21.87
C ASP A 125 -15.17 -4.32 22.63
N GLU A 126 -14.96 -5.49 21.99
CA GLU A 126 -14.24 -6.62 22.58
C GLU A 126 -12.73 -6.57 22.25
N PRO A 127 -11.86 -7.13 23.13
CA PRO A 127 -10.43 -7.20 22.89
C PRO A 127 -10.09 -7.95 21.60
N VAL A 128 -9.14 -7.37 20.81
CA VAL A 128 -8.73 -7.90 19.50
C VAL A 128 -8.18 -9.34 19.58
N ARG A 129 -7.69 -9.78 20.72
CA ARG A 129 -7.29 -11.20 20.92
C ARG A 129 -8.44 -12.19 20.70
N LYS A 130 -9.70 -11.76 20.84
CA LYS A 130 -10.89 -12.59 20.57
C LYS A 130 -11.28 -12.62 19.09
N TYR A 131 -10.64 -11.80 18.25
CA TYR A 131 -11.00 -11.67 16.85
C TYR A 131 -10.48 -12.83 16.01
N SER A 132 -11.28 -13.26 15.04
CA SER A 132 -10.82 -14.10 13.94
C SER A 132 -9.80 -13.32 13.06
N ALA A 133 -9.08 -14.03 12.20
CA ALA A 133 -8.19 -13.38 11.23
C ALA A 133 -8.96 -12.43 10.31
N GLY A 134 -10.18 -12.82 9.89
CA GLY A 134 -11.06 -12.00 9.05
C GLY A 134 -11.52 -10.72 9.77
N MET A 135 -11.90 -10.80 11.05
CA MET A 135 -12.29 -9.63 11.84
C MET A 135 -11.15 -8.65 12.03
N ARG A 136 -9.94 -9.15 12.31
CA ARG A 136 -8.74 -8.29 12.38
C ARG A 136 -8.45 -7.61 11.06
N ALA A 137 -8.61 -8.32 9.97
CA ALA A 137 -8.41 -7.76 8.64
C ALA A 137 -9.46 -6.68 8.31
N LYS A 138 -10.74 -6.90 8.64
CA LYS A 138 -11.81 -5.91 8.50
C LYS A 138 -11.49 -4.63 9.27
N LEU A 139 -11.13 -4.76 10.55
CA LEU A 139 -10.74 -3.63 11.40
C LEU A 139 -9.51 -2.90 10.82
N GLY A 140 -8.48 -3.66 10.45
CA GLY A 140 -7.25 -3.10 9.87
C GLY A 140 -7.51 -2.33 8.57
N PHE A 141 -8.39 -2.85 7.72
CA PHE A 141 -8.75 -2.18 6.47
C PHE A 141 -9.60 -0.93 6.73
N GLY A 142 -10.64 -1.01 7.57
CA GLY A 142 -11.47 0.14 7.91
C GLY A 142 -10.66 1.28 8.54
N THR A 143 -9.69 0.97 9.42
CA THR A 143 -8.77 1.99 9.97
C THR A 143 -7.86 2.57 8.90
N ALA A 144 -7.39 1.75 7.96
CA ALA A 144 -6.48 2.19 6.90
C ALA A 144 -7.14 3.16 5.90
N LEU A 145 -8.46 3.05 5.69
CA LEU A 145 -9.22 4.00 4.87
C LEU A 145 -9.25 5.43 5.47
N MET A 146 -9.04 5.58 6.79
CA MET A 146 -8.96 6.90 7.43
C MET A 146 -7.66 7.64 7.12
N ASN A 147 -6.77 7.04 6.37
CA ASN A 147 -5.50 7.63 5.97
C ASN A 147 -5.71 8.82 5.02
N ARG A 148 -5.08 9.94 5.33
CA ARG A 148 -5.15 11.18 4.53
C ARG A 148 -3.90 11.46 3.71
N SER A 149 -2.98 10.51 3.63
CA SER A 149 -1.75 10.70 2.85
C SER A 149 -2.06 10.91 1.37
N ARG A 150 -1.33 11.79 0.73
CA ARG A 150 -1.47 12.06 -0.70
C ARG A 150 -0.91 10.93 -1.58
N VAL A 151 -0.05 10.09 -1.03
CA VAL A 151 0.44 8.86 -1.67
C VAL A 151 0.07 7.68 -0.80
N MET A 152 -0.75 6.78 -1.33
CA MET A 152 -1.13 5.53 -0.69
C MET A 152 -0.40 4.37 -1.36
N LEU A 153 0.31 3.59 -0.56
CA LEU A 153 1.08 2.43 -1.02
C LEU A 153 0.43 1.17 -0.48
N ILE A 154 0.03 0.26 -1.36
CA ILE A 154 -0.75 -0.94 -1.01
C ILE A 154 0.05 -2.18 -1.41
N ASP A 155 0.44 -3.00 -0.43
CA ASP A 155 1.20 -4.23 -0.63
C ASP A 155 0.29 -5.45 -0.35
N GLU A 156 -0.30 -6.04 -1.40
CA GLU A 156 -1.08 -7.30 -1.39
C GLU A 156 -2.26 -7.39 -0.39
N THR A 157 -2.60 -6.30 0.28
CA THR A 157 -3.52 -6.32 1.43
C THR A 157 -5.01 -6.46 1.07
N LEU A 158 -5.36 -6.46 -0.22
CA LEU A 158 -6.75 -6.50 -0.69
C LEU A 158 -7.40 -7.89 -0.68
N SER A 159 -6.63 -8.94 -0.40
CA SER A 159 -7.12 -10.33 -0.42
C SER A 159 -7.72 -10.77 0.92
N VAL A 160 -8.09 -9.85 1.81
CA VAL A 160 -8.55 -10.14 3.17
C VAL A 160 -10.06 -10.15 3.31
N GLY A 161 -10.55 -10.99 4.22
CA GLY A 161 -11.98 -11.13 4.51
C GLY A 161 -12.69 -12.11 3.56
N ASP A 162 -14.00 -12.20 3.73
CA ASP A 162 -14.89 -12.97 2.86
C ASP A 162 -15.12 -12.26 1.51
N ALA A 163 -15.82 -12.93 0.58
CA ALA A 163 -16.06 -12.38 -0.76
C ALA A 163 -16.84 -11.06 -0.73
N PHE A 164 -17.80 -10.93 0.19
CA PHE A 164 -18.59 -9.72 0.34
C PHE A 164 -17.74 -8.55 0.83
N PHE A 165 -16.91 -8.78 1.86
CA PHE A 165 -16.02 -7.74 2.38
C PHE A 165 -14.95 -7.33 1.34
N ARG A 166 -14.41 -8.27 0.57
CA ARG A 166 -13.47 -7.94 -0.52
C ARG A 166 -14.07 -6.99 -1.54
N GLU A 167 -15.33 -7.20 -1.93
CA GLU A 167 -16.00 -6.29 -2.86
C GLU A 167 -16.26 -4.91 -2.23
N LYS A 168 -16.70 -4.86 -0.97
CA LYS A 168 -16.86 -3.62 -0.21
C LYS A 168 -15.54 -2.85 -0.08
N ALA A 169 -14.45 -3.55 0.24
CA ALA A 169 -13.11 -2.99 0.34
C ALA A 169 -12.61 -2.42 -1.00
N ARG A 170 -12.86 -3.16 -2.10
CA ARG A 170 -12.54 -2.71 -3.46
C ARG A 170 -13.26 -1.41 -3.81
N VAL A 171 -14.59 -1.34 -3.60
CA VAL A 171 -15.38 -0.13 -3.87
C VAL A 171 -14.88 1.05 -3.02
N ALA A 172 -14.58 0.82 -1.74
CA ALA A 172 -14.06 1.86 -0.86
C ALA A 172 -12.69 2.38 -1.34
N LEU A 173 -11.82 1.51 -1.84
CA LEU A 173 -10.54 1.93 -2.42
C LEU A 173 -10.71 2.72 -3.71
N GLU A 174 -11.63 2.34 -4.58
CA GLU A 174 -11.92 3.09 -5.81
C GLU A 174 -12.34 4.53 -5.50
N GLN A 175 -13.06 4.75 -4.39
CA GLN A 175 -13.45 6.09 -3.93
C GLN A 175 -12.26 6.93 -3.42
N GLU A 176 -11.16 6.25 -3.02
CA GLU A 176 -9.92 6.92 -2.61
C GLU A 176 -9.06 7.40 -3.82
N PHE A 177 -9.37 6.93 -5.03
CA PHE A 177 -8.70 7.37 -6.26
C PHE A 177 -9.22 8.74 -6.70
N THR A 178 -8.72 9.78 -6.05
CA THR A 178 -9.10 11.17 -6.33
C THR A 178 -8.04 11.87 -7.16
N GLU A 179 -8.40 12.97 -7.83
CA GLU A 179 -7.46 13.78 -8.63
C GLU A 179 -6.26 14.33 -7.85
N HIS A 180 -6.34 14.32 -6.51
CA HIS A 180 -5.29 14.86 -5.63
C HIS A 180 -4.44 13.79 -4.96
N ARG A 181 -4.84 12.51 -5.04
CA ARG A 181 -4.16 11.37 -4.42
C ARG A 181 -3.52 10.49 -5.48
N ALA A 182 -2.39 9.90 -5.15
CA ALA A 182 -1.81 8.82 -5.96
C ALA A 182 -1.83 7.52 -5.16
N VAL A 183 -1.99 6.41 -5.88
CA VAL A 183 -1.97 5.06 -5.31
C VAL A 183 -0.93 4.22 -6.04
N VAL A 184 -0.13 3.47 -5.28
CA VAL A 184 0.70 2.39 -5.84
C VAL A 184 0.14 1.08 -5.33
N LEU A 185 -0.30 0.24 -6.25
CA LEU A 185 -0.94 -1.05 -5.94
C LEU A 185 -0.04 -2.21 -6.35
N VAL A 186 0.37 -3.02 -5.37
CA VAL A 186 0.94 -4.34 -5.60
C VAL A 186 -0.16 -5.38 -5.40
N SER A 187 -0.42 -6.19 -6.42
CA SER A 187 -1.39 -7.28 -6.32
C SER A 187 -0.95 -8.47 -7.16
N HIS A 188 -1.22 -9.68 -6.67
CA HIS A 188 -1.10 -10.91 -7.45
C HIS A 188 -2.33 -11.19 -8.34
N ALA A 189 -3.43 -10.48 -8.10
CA ALA A 189 -4.62 -10.55 -8.95
C ALA A 189 -4.48 -9.58 -10.12
N GLU A 190 -4.07 -10.09 -11.28
CA GLU A 190 -3.88 -9.31 -12.51
C GLU A 190 -5.10 -8.47 -12.87
N GLN A 191 -6.31 -9.04 -12.68
CA GLN A 191 -7.58 -8.34 -12.90
C GLN A 191 -7.74 -7.07 -12.04
N GLN A 192 -7.16 -7.03 -10.84
CA GLN A 192 -7.20 -5.83 -10.01
C GLN A 192 -6.30 -4.72 -10.59
N ILE A 193 -5.11 -5.08 -11.06
CA ILE A 193 -4.19 -4.15 -11.71
C ILE A 193 -4.83 -3.59 -12.99
N GLU A 194 -5.37 -4.47 -13.83
CA GLU A 194 -6.00 -4.07 -15.10
C GLU A 194 -7.21 -3.14 -14.89
N ARG A 195 -8.00 -3.40 -13.86
CA ARG A 195 -9.23 -2.66 -13.59
C ARG A 195 -9.01 -1.34 -12.86
N LEU A 196 -8.08 -1.31 -11.90
CA LEU A 196 -7.90 -0.19 -10.97
C LEU A 196 -6.79 0.78 -11.39
N CYS A 197 -5.78 0.28 -12.10
CA CYS A 197 -4.60 1.08 -12.41
C CYS A 197 -4.72 1.73 -13.79
N ASN A 198 -4.21 2.96 -13.90
CA ASN A 198 -4.13 3.67 -15.19
C ASN A 198 -2.73 3.58 -15.82
N ARG A 199 -1.75 3.07 -15.08
CA ARG A 199 -0.40 2.73 -15.54
C ARG A 199 0.12 1.54 -14.73
N ALA A 200 0.98 0.72 -15.32
CA ALA A 200 1.64 -0.36 -14.62
C ALA A 200 3.15 -0.37 -14.90
N LEU A 201 3.91 -0.94 -13.96
CA LEU A 201 5.34 -1.21 -14.06
C LEU A 201 5.59 -2.69 -13.84
N LEU A 202 6.44 -3.29 -14.67
CA LEU A 202 6.97 -4.62 -14.45
C LEU A 202 8.36 -4.50 -13.81
N LEU A 203 8.47 -5.01 -12.59
CA LEU A 203 9.72 -5.11 -11.86
C LEU A 203 10.25 -6.54 -12.01
N ASP A 204 11.41 -6.69 -12.60
CA ASP A 204 12.12 -7.97 -12.69
C ASP A 204 13.59 -7.82 -12.30
N GLN A 205 14.09 -8.74 -11.46
CA GLN A 205 15.46 -8.75 -10.95
C GLN A 205 15.95 -7.37 -10.44
N GLY A 206 15.05 -6.63 -9.81
CA GLY A 206 15.34 -5.31 -9.23
C GLY A 206 15.35 -4.16 -10.24
N ARG A 207 14.95 -4.36 -11.49
CA ARG A 207 14.88 -3.32 -12.54
C ARG A 207 13.46 -3.17 -13.08
N ILE A 208 13.11 -1.97 -13.52
CA ILE A 208 11.89 -1.75 -14.31
C ILE A 208 12.19 -2.24 -15.73
N THR A 209 11.49 -3.29 -16.17
CA THR A 209 11.68 -3.91 -17.50
C THR A 209 10.58 -3.55 -18.49
N ALA A 210 9.41 -3.15 -18.00
CA ALA A 210 8.33 -2.62 -18.81
C ALA A 210 7.53 -1.58 -18.02
N GLU A 211 6.98 -0.61 -18.73
CA GLU A 211 6.13 0.45 -18.19
C GLU A 211 5.09 0.84 -19.25
N GLY A 212 3.86 1.09 -18.83
CA GLY A 212 2.80 1.54 -19.74
C GLY A 212 1.40 1.13 -19.30
N ASP A 213 0.55 0.89 -20.30
CA ASP A 213 -0.80 0.41 -20.12
C ASP A 213 -0.84 -0.92 -19.35
N PRO A 214 -1.72 -1.08 -18.33
CA PRO A 214 -1.78 -2.27 -17.49
C PRO A 214 -1.90 -3.58 -18.28
N ALA A 215 -2.78 -3.66 -19.29
CA ALA A 215 -2.97 -4.89 -20.05
C ALA A 215 -1.69 -5.29 -20.81
N SER A 216 -0.97 -4.31 -21.39
CA SER A 216 0.29 -4.55 -22.10
C SER A 216 1.39 -5.04 -21.16
N VAL A 217 1.51 -4.45 -19.96
CA VAL A 217 2.50 -4.85 -18.95
C VAL A 217 2.21 -6.23 -18.40
N LEU A 218 0.93 -6.55 -18.15
CA LEU A 218 0.49 -7.87 -17.67
C LEU A 218 0.74 -8.97 -18.73
N ALA A 219 0.51 -8.69 -20.00
CA ALA A 219 0.86 -9.64 -21.09
C ALA A 219 2.37 -9.96 -21.09
N GLY A 220 3.22 -8.95 -20.88
CA GLY A 220 4.67 -9.13 -20.74
C GLY A 220 5.05 -9.94 -19.51
N TYR A 221 4.36 -9.72 -18.38
CA TYR A 221 4.57 -10.49 -17.15
C TYR A 221 4.17 -11.96 -17.30
N SER A 222 3.02 -12.24 -17.93
CA SER A 222 2.55 -13.62 -18.20
C SER A 222 3.55 -14.38 -19.10
N ALA A 223 4.13 -13.73 -20.10
CA ALA A 223 5.17 -14.32 -20.95
C ALA A 223 6.44 -14.68 -20.14
N LEU A 224 6.86 -13.84 -19.20
CA LEU A 224 8.02 -14.11 -18.32
C LEU A 224 7.77 -15.25 -17.31
N THR A 225 6.53 -15.50 -16.92
CA THR A 225 6.18 -16.54 -15.94
C THR A 225 5.89 -17.90 -16.57
N ALA A 226 5.64 -17.94 -17.87
CA ALA A 226 5.42 -19.17 -18.64
C ALA A 226 6.72 -19.90 -19.05
N THR A 227 7.88 -19.28 -18.80
CA THR A 227 9.21 -19.84 -19.08
C THR A 227 9.86 -20.34 -17.81
#